data_b9724258c2db724afb869e657175671f
#
_entry.id   b9724258c2db724afb869e657175671f
#
_cell.length_a   1.000
_cell.length_b   1.000
_cell.length_c   1.000
_cell.angle_alpha   90.00
_cell.angle_beta   90.00
_cell.angle_gamma   90.00
#
_symmetry.space_group_name_H-M   'P 1'
#
loop_
_entity.id
_entity.type
_entity.pdbx_description
1 polymer ?
#
loop_
_entity_poly.entity_id
_entity_poly.type
_entity_poly.pdbx_seq_one_letter_code
_entity_poly.pdbx_strand_id
1 'polypeptide(L)'
;MTKYKSDNVHNRTMTLTGHGEMNMSPDMVIIHLGVETRGEDLSRIQAENARISQSVIQALQRMGITNIKTIRYSIDKVFDFVDGRQIDRGYLVRNILEIKTNNIEATGNIIDASVNAGANIVELISFDVSNREYYYRQALNMAIINAIQKAESIALNLGLSSAPQIVSIVE
;
A
#
# COMPACT_ATOMS: atom_id res chain seq x y z
N MET A 1 17.59 -58.43 32.43
CA MET A 1 18.11 -57.31 31.63
C MET A 1 17.21 -57.16 30.38
N THR A 2 16.21 -56.31 30.45
CA THR A 2 15.23 -56.11 29.39
C THR A 2 15.75 -54.99 28.48
N LYS A 3 16.16 -55.31 27.26
CA LYS A 3 16.58 -54.31 26.26
C LYS A 3 15.33 -53.57 25.78
N TYR A 4 15.21 -52.31 26.11
CA TYR A 4 14.29 -51.40 25.44
C TYR A 4 14.77 -51.21 24.01
N LYS A 5 13.96 -51.73 23.06
CA LYS A 5 14.08 -51.44 21.65
C LYS A 5 13.56 -50.03 21.44
N SER A 6 14.45 -49.11 21.17
CA SER A 6 14.06 -47.77 20.69
C SER A 6 13.43 -47.96 19.31
N ASP A 7 12.12 -47.85 19.24
CA ASP A 7 11.40 -47.74 17.95
C ASP A 7 11.80 -46.39 17.33
N ASN A 8 12.72 -46.44 16.38
CA ASN A 8 12.94 -45.35 15.44
C ASN A 8 11.67 -45.20 14.62
N VAL A 9 10.75 -44.41 15.10
CA VAL A 9 9.65 -43.87 14.26
C VAL A 9 10.33 -42.98 13.23
N HIS A 10 10.62 -43.54 12.07
CA HIS A 10 10.99 -42.72 10.91
C HIS A 10 9.80 -41.80 10.64
N ASN A 11 9.95 -40.56 11.03
CA ASN A 11 8.98 -39.48 10.77
C ASN A 11 8.90 -39.31 9.23
N ARG A 12 7.96 -40.04 8.61
CA ARG A 12 7.69 -39.94 7.16
C ARG A 12 6.89 -38.65 6.94
N THR A 13 7.60 -37.58 6.69
CA THR A 13 7.01 -36.27 6.41
C THR A 13 7.13 -35.90 4.95
N MET A 14 6.18 -35.11 4.46
CA MET A 14 6.27 -34.45 3.15
C MET A 14 6.16 -32.94 3.36
N THR A 15 6.81 -32.17 2.53
CA THR A 15 6.66 -30.70 2.48
C THR A 15 5.92 -30.35 1.21
N LEU A 16 4.86 -29.57 1.35
CA LEU A 16 4.02 -29.11 0.25
C LEU A 16 3.82 -27.61 0.32
N THR A 17 3.76 -26.98 -0.84
CA THR A 17 3.39 -25.58 -0.97
C THR A 17 1.93 -25.46 -1.43
N GLY A 18 1.14 -24.72 -0.66
CA GLY A 18 -0.21 -24.33 -1.05
C GLY A 18 -0.21 -23.00 -1.78
N HIS A 19 -1.11 -22.86 -2.74
CA HIS A 19 -1.33 -21.61 -3.46
C HIS A 19 -2.78 -21.16 -3.25
N GLY A 20 -2.94 -19.86 -2.92
CA GLY A 20 -4.23 -19.22 -2.83
C GLY A 20 -4.15 -17.84 -3.46
N GLU A 21 -5.10 -17.51 -4.30
CA GLU A 21 -5.19 -16.24 -5.01
C GLU A 21 -6.60 -15.70 -4.98
N MET A 22 -6.73 -14.39 -4.78
CA MET A 22 -8.00 -13.67 -4.83
C MET A 22 -7.88 -12.55 -5.85
N ASN A 23 -8.69 -12.61 -6.91
CA ASN A 23 -8.81 -11.54 -7.89
C ASN A 23 -9.97 -10.62 -7.51
N MET A 24 -9.64 -9.36 -7.22
CA MET A 24 -10.60 -8.37 -6.75
C MET A 24 -10.60 -7.15 -7.65
N SER A 25 -11.79 -6.63 -7.94
CA SER A 25 -11.89 -5.28 -8.50
C SER A 25 -11.61 -4.24 -7.40
N PRO A 26 -10.83 -3.19 -7.71
CA PRO A 26 -10.62 -2.10 -6.77
C PRO A 26 -11.95 -1.47 -6.35
N ASP A 27 -12.07 -1.11 -5.07
CA ASP A 27 -13.22 -0.41 -4.48
C ASP A 27 -12.82 0.90 -3.79
N MET A 28 -11.55 1.30 -3.93
CA MET A 28 -10.97 2.50 -3.34
C MET A 28 -9.92 3.10 -4.28
N VAL A 29 -9.80 4.43 -4.27
CA VAL A 29 -8.69 5.15 -4.89
C VAL A 29 -7.89 5.89 -3.84
N ILE A 30 -6.57 5.87 -4.02
CA ILE A 30 -5.58 6.63 -3.26
C ILE A 30 -4.96 7.64 -4.21
N ILE A 31 -5.04 8.93 -3.85
CA ILE A 31 -4.49 10.02 -4.63
C ILE A 31 -3.47 10.76 -3.78
N HIS A 32 -2.25 10.94 -4.28
CA HIS A 32 -1.26 11.84 -3.71
C HIS A 32 -1.15 13.07 -4.59
N LEU A 33 -1.57 14.19 -4.06
CA LEU A 33 -1.48 15.48 -4.71
C LEU A 33 -1.08 16.55 -3.69
N GLY A 34 -0.65 17.71 -4.17
CA GLY A 34 -0.19 18.72 -3.24
C GLY A 34 0.13 20.06 -3.85
N VAL A 35 0.83 20.85 -3.05
CA VAL A 35 1.21 22.22 -3.34
C VAL A 35 2.72 22.39 -3.19
N GLU A 36 3.34 22.93 -4.22
CA GLU A 36 4.72 23.37 -4.21
C GLU A 36 4.76 24.88 -4.40
N THR A 37 5.52 25.57 -3.57
CA THR A 37 5.78 27.00 -3.67
C THR A 37 7.29 27.27 -3.64
N ARG A 38 7.75 28.24 -4.41
CA ARG A 38 9.17 28.61 -4.55
C ARG A 38 9.37 30.10 -4.33
N GLY A 39 10.53 30.49 -3.80
CA GLY A 39 10.93 31.87 -3.66
C GLY A 39 12.12 32.06 -2.71
N GLU A 40 12.60 33.30 -2.64
CA GLU A 40 13.76 33.64 -1.84
C GLU A 40 13.41 33.82 -0.35
N ASP A 41 12.22 34.33 -0.05
CA ASP A 41 11.72 34.54 1.30
C ASP A 41 10.97 33.29 1.80
N LEU A 42 11.62 32.50 2.66
CA LEU A 42 11.07 31.26 3.21
C LEU A 42 9.76 31.49 3.95
N SER A 43 9.68 32.55 4.77
CA SER A 43 8.48 32.81 5.59
C SER A 43 7.26 33.08 4.69
N ARG A 44 7.44 33.85 3.63
CA ARG A 44 6.40 34.18 2.68
C ARG A 44 5.91 32.95 1.92
N ILE A 45 6.82 32.13 1.40
CA ILE A 45 6.43 30.94 0.61
C ILE A 45 5.81 29.84 1.48
N GLN A 46 6.20 29.74 2.75
CA GLN A 46 5.53 28.83 3.72
C GLN A 46 4.09 29.28 3.98
N ALA A 47 3.87 30.56 4.23
CA ALA A 47 2.53 31.11 4.45
C ALA A 47 1.64 30.91 3.20
N GLU A 48 2.19 31.13 2.01
CA GLU A 48 1.51 30.91 0.74
C GLU A 48 1.16 29.42 0.54
N ASN A 49 2.12 28.52 0.77
CA ASN A 49 1.90 27.07 0.69
C ASN A 49 0.78 26.62 1.63
N ALA A 50 0.81 27.06 2.88
CA ALA A 50 -0.21 26.74 3.87
C ALA A 50 -1.61 27.23 3.44
N ARG A 51 -1.70 28.48 2.94
CA ARG A 51 -2.97 29.04 2.45
C ARG A 51 -3.55 28.25 1.28
N ILE A 52 -2.71 27.91 0.28
CA ILE A 52 -3.16 27.15 -0.89
C ILE A 52 -3.55 25.71 -0.46
N SER A 53 -2.72 25.05 0.35
CA SER A 53 -3.02 23.71 0.87
C SER A 53 -4.34 23.66 1.62
N GLN A 54 -4.62 24.70 2.44
CA GLN A 54 -5.92 24.81 3.13
C GLN A 54 -7.09 24.99 2.15
N SER A 55 -6.89 25.75 1.06
CA SER A 55 -7.91 25.91 0.01
C SER A 55 -8.21 24.58 -0.68
N VAL A 56 -7.18 23.77 -0.98
CA VAL A 56 -7.32 22.41 -1.54
C VAL A 56 -8.10 21.52 -0.59
N ILE A 57 -7.73 21.47 0.68
CA ILE A 57 -8.43 20.66 1.69
C ILE A 57 -9.91 21.06 1.78
N GLN A 58 -10.20 22.36 1.82
CA GLN A 58 -11.60 22.84 1.87
C GLN A 58 -12.40 22.49 0.61
N ALA A 59 -11.77 22.52 -0.58
CA ALA A 59 -12.40 22.13 -1.81
C ALA A 59 -12.79 20.64 -1.79
N LEU A 60 -11.89 19.77 -1.32
CA LEU A 60 -12.12 18.35 -1.16
C LEU A 60 -13.21 18.05 -0.10
N GLN A 61 -13.18 18.74 1.04
CA GLN A 61 -14.19 18.59 2.08
C GLN A 61 -15.60 18.96 1.59
N ARG A 62 -15.74 19.99 0.75
CA ARG A 62 -17.01 20.36 0.09
C ARG A 62 -17.55 19.29 -0.83
N MET A 63 -16.68 18.42 -1.37
CA MET A 63 -17.05 17.24 -2.15
C MET A 63 -17.38 16.01 -1.26
N GLY A 64 -17.37 16.16 0.07
CA GLY A 64 -17.58 15.07 1.01
C GLY A 64 -16.35 14.18 1.25
N ILE A 65 -15.19 14.58 0.78
CA ILE A 65 -13.94 13.83 1.03
C ILE A 65 -13.42 14.21 2.42
N THR A 66 -13.41 13.22 3.32
CA THR A 66 -12.99 13.41 4.72
C THR A 66 -11.66 12.73 5.06
N ASN A 67 -11.29 11.69 4.31
CA ASN A 67 -10.02 11.00 4.54
C ASN A 67 -8.89 11.67 3.78
N ILE A 68 -8.38 12.74 4.35
CA ILE A 68 -7.30 13.56 3.83
C ILE A 68 -6.23 13.69 4.91
N LYS A 69 -4.97 13.39 4.58
CA LYS A 69 -3.84 13.59 5.50
C LYS A 69 -2.62 14.09 4.77
N THR A 70 -1.81 14.93 5.43
CA THR A 70 -0.47 15.26 4.94
C THR A 70 0.45 14.05 5.13
N ILE A 71 1.06 13.60 4.04
CA ILE A 71 2.02 12.48 4.04
C ILE A 71 3.46 12.94 3.91
N ARG A 72 3.67 14.16 3.39
CA ARG A 72 4.99 14.77 3.28
C ARG A 72 4.87 16.28 3.37
N TYR A 73 5.74 16.85 4.19
CA TYR A 73 6.00 18.28 4.21
C TYR A 73 7.51 18.48 4.20
N SER A 74 8.04 19.18 3.21
CA SER A 74 9.48 19.46 3.10
C SER A 74 9.74 20.92 2.76
N ILE A 75 10.91 21.36 3.21
CA ILE A 75 11.49 22.66 2.89
C ILE A 75 12.91 22.39 2.44
N ASP A 76 13.18 22.69 1.19
CA ASP A 76 14.45 22.43 0.56
C ASP A 76 15.07 23.73 0.06
N LYS A 77 16.38 23.88 0.19
CA LYS A 77 17.11 24.99 -0.43
C LYS A 77 17.44 24.61 -1.87
N VAL A 78 17.16 25.51 -2.80
CA VAL A 78 17.32 25.27 -4.24
C VAL A 78 18.57 25.98 -4.74
N PHE A 79 19.40 25.25 -5.49
CA PHE A 79 20.60 25.76 -6.11
C PHE A 79 20.63 25.39 -7.59
N ASP A 80 21.16 26.29 -8.42
CA ASP A 80 21.56 26.00 -9.80
C ASP A 80 23.08 25.98 -9.90
N PHE A 81 23.59 25.26 -10.90
CA PHE A 81 25.01 25.30 -11.25
C PHE A 81 25.15 25.94 -12.64
N VAL A 82 25.77 27.09 -12.69
CA VAL A 82 26.05 27.82 -13.93
C VAL A 82 27.57 28.03 -14.01
N ASP A 83 28.19 27.58 -15.09
CA ASP A 83 29.65 27.66 -15.33
C ASP A 83 30.50 27.17 -14.12
N GLY A 84 30.06 26.08 -13.47
CA GLY A 84 30.73 25.49 -12.33
C GLY A 84 30.55 26.24 -10.99
N ARG A 85 29.72 27.29 -10.97
CA ARG A 85 29.40 28.05 -9.76
C ARG A 85 27.98 27.71 -9.29
N GLN A 86 27.86 27.49 -7.98
CA GLN A 86 26.57 27.30 -7.32
C GLN A 86 25.87 28.65 -7.13
N ILE A 87 24.67 28.78 -7.67
CA ILE A 87 23.81 29.95 -7.56
C ILE A 87 22.62 29.58 -6.66
N ASP A 88 22.43 30.35 -5.60
CA ASP A 88 21.28 30.24 -4.69
C ASP A 88 20.00 30.68 -5.43
N ARG A 89 18.95 29.83 -5.41
CA ARG A 89 17.63 30.06 -5.99
C ARG A 89 16.53 30.15 -4.94
N GLY A 90 16.91 30.31 -3.68
CA GLY A 90 15.99 30.40 -2.56
C GLY A 90 15.52 29.04 -2.05
N TYR A 91 14.26 28.93 -1.79
CA TYR A 91 13.65 27.77 -1.11
C TYR A 91 12.48 27.20 -1.91
N LEU A 92 12.25 25.92 -1.67
CA LEU A 92 11.12 25.14 -2.17
C LEU A 92 10.37 24.59 -0.97
N VAL A 93 9.08 24.88 -0.87
CA VAL A 93 8.20 24.27 0.13
C VAL A 93 7.22 23.37 -0.57
N ARG A 94 7.13 22.12 -0.12
CA ARG A 94 6.24 21.09 -0.69
C ARG A 94 5.39 20.50 0.41
N ASN A 95 4.07 20.44 0.16
CA ASN A 95 3.09 19.80 1.03
C ASN A 95 2.26 18.79 0.20
N ILE A 96 2.42 17.50 0.48
CA ILE A 96 1.72 16.42 -0.22
C ILE A 96 0.66 15.82 0.68
N LEU A 97 -0.55 15.77 0.14
CA LEU A 97 -1.73 15.18 0.77
C LEU A 97 -1.99 13.80 0.17
N GLU A 98 -2.33 12.84 1.03
CA GLU A 98 -2.96 11.58 0.63
C GLU A 98 -4.46 11.72 0.82
N ILE A 99 -5.20 11.37 -0.21
CA ILE A 99 -6.66 11.36 -0.25
C ILE A 99 -7.10 9.93 -0.50
N LYS A 100 -8.01 9.42 0.32
CA LYS A 100 -8.61 8.09 0.12
C LYS A 100 -10.11 8.21 0.02
N THR A 101 -10.69 7.59 -1.01
CA THR A 101 -12.14 7.54 -1.19
C THR A 101 -12.56 6.25 -1.90
N ASN A 102 -13.74 5.76 -1.54
CA ASN A 102 -14.38 4.63 -2.22
C ASN A 102 -15.16 5.06 -3.47
N ASN A 103 -15.32 6.35 -3.70
CA ASN A 103 -15.93 6.86 -4.92
C ASN A 103 -14.88 6.98 -6.04
N ILE A 104 -14.58 5.83 -6.67
CA ILE A 104 -13.58 5.73 -7.74
C ILE A 104 -13.95 6.61 -8.95
N GLU A 105 -15.24 6.69 -9.29
CA GLU A 105 -15.73 7.47 -10.43
C GLU A 105 -15.49 8.97 -10.27
N ALA A 106 -15.40 9.45 -9.03
CA ALA A 106 -15.13 10.85 -8.74
C ALA A 106 -13.64 11.24 -8.88
N THR A 107 -12.73 10.31 -9.20
CA THR A 107 -11.28 10.55 -9.24
C THR A 107 -10.91 11.78 -10.08
N GLY A 108 -11.44 11.90 -11.30
CA GLY A 108 -11.17 13.05 -12.17
C GLY A 108 -11.66 14.36 -11.53
N ASN A 109 -12.88 14.37 -11.03
CA ASN A 109 -13.45 15.56 -10.38
C ASN A 109 -12.67 15.99 -9.13
N ILE A 110 -12.13 15.03 -8.37
CA ILE A 110 -11.29 15.29 -7.21
C ILE A 110 -9.99 16.00 -7.62
N ILE A 111 -9.35 15.53 -8.68
CA ILE A 111 -8.13 16.12 -9.21
C ILE A 111 -8.41 17.52 -9.74
N ASP A 112 -9.45 17.69 -10.55
CA ASP A 112 -9.83 18.97 -11.12
C ASP A 112 -10.16 20.01 -10.04
N ALA A 113 -10.93 19.61 -9.03
CA ALA A 113 -11.26 20.49 -7.90
C ALA A 113 -10.00 20.89 -7.10
N SER A 114 -9.06 19.96 -6.94
CA SER A 114 -7.79 20.23 -6.24
C SER A 114 -6.90 21.19 -7.03
N VAL A 115 -6.77 20.99 -8.34
CA VAL A 115 -5.98 21.86 -9.24
C VAL A 115 -6.60 23.25 -9.29
N ASN A 116 -7.91 23.35 -9.43
CA ASN A 116 -8.64 24.63 -9.40
C ASN A 116 -8.49 25.37 -8.05
N ALA A 117 -8.29 24.64 -6.96
CA ALA A 117 -8.03 25.20 -5.65
C ALA A 117 -6.54 25.56 -5.41
N GLY A 118 -5.65 25.25 -6.37
CA GLY A 118 -4.24 25.62 -6.40
C GLY A 118 -3.25 24.46 -6.20
N ALA A 119 -3.70 23.20 -6.16
CA ALA A 119 -2.77 22.09 -6.22
C ALA A 119 -2.01 22.10 -7.57
N ASN A 120 -0.69 21.93 -7.50
CA ASN A 120 0.18 21.95 -8.66
C ASN A 120 1.10 20.73 -8.76
N ILE A 121 0.89 19.74 -7.89
CA ILE A 121 1.57 18.44 -7.92
C ILE A 121 0.50 17.35 -7.86
N VAL A 122 0.64 16.34 -8.74
CA VAL A 122 -0.05 15.05 -8.65
C VAL A 122 1.03 13.98 -8.79
N GLU A 123 1.31 13.25 -7.70
CA GLU A 123 2.41 12.27 -7.66
C GLU A 123 1.93 10.84 -7.92
N LEU A 124 0.72 10.50 -7.47
CA LEU A 124 0.21 9.14 -7.52
C LEU A 124 -1.32 9.13 -7.66
N ILE A 125 -1.80 8.25 -8.51
CA ILE A 125 -3.19 7.78 -8.52
C ILE A 125 -3.12 6.26 -8.54
N SER A 126 -3.62 5.62 -7.48
CA SER A 126 -3.59 4.17 -7.32
C SER A 126 -4.96 3.65 -6.93
N PHE A 127 -5.36 2.56 -7.55
CA PHE A 127 -6.60 1.87 -7.22
C PHE A 127 -6.27 0.68 -6.34
N ASP A 128 -7.04 0.50 -5.27
CA ASP A 128 -6.79 -0.52 -4.26
C ASP A 128 -8.11 -1.10 -3.74
N VAL A 129 -8.01 -2.10 -2.88
CA VAL A 129 -9.15 -2.66 -2.15
C VAL A 129 -9.17 -2.16 -0.71
N SER A 130 -10.32 -1.72 -0.23
CA SER A 130 -10.48 -1.14 1.11
C SER A 130 -10.21 -2.14 2.23
N ASN A 131 -10.52 -3.42 2.01
CA ASN A 131 -10.35 -4.47 3.03
C ASN A 131 -9.29 -5.51 2.60
N ARG A 132 -8.07 -5.03 2.35
CA ARG A 132 -6.93 -5.88 1.93
C ARG A 132 -6.69 -7.05 2.87
N GLU A 133 -6.79 -6.84 4.19
CA GLU A 133 -6.56 -7.88 5.19
C GLU A 133 -7.60 -9.00 5.13
N TYR A 134 -8.86 -8.69 4.86
CA TYR A 134 -9.89 -9.69 4.67
C TYR A 134 -9.57 -10.59 3.47
N TYR A 135 -9.23 -10.01 2.33
CA TYR A 135 -8.91 -10.75 1.11
C TYR A 135 -7.62 -11.55 1.25
N TYR A 136 -6.63 -10.97 1.94
CA TYR A 136 -5.40 -11.70 2.27
C TYR A 136 -5.69 -12.97 3.08
N ARG A 137 -6.52 -12.87 4.13
CA ARG A 137 -6.92 -14.05 4.92
C ARG A 137 -7.70 -15.07 4.10
N GLN A 138 -8.54 -14.64 3.16
CA GLN A 138 -9.23 -15.57 2.25
C GLN A 138 -8.25 -16.29 1.33
N ALA A 139 -7.30 -15.59 0.75
CA ALA A 139 -6.24 -16.20 -0.07
C ALA A 139 -5.39 -17.19 0.75
N LEU A 140 -5.04 -16.85 1.99
CA LEU A 140 -4.32 -17.75 2.90
C LEU A 140 -5.13 -19.02 3.19
N ASN A 141 -6.42 -18.90 3.47
CA ASN A 141 -7.29 -20.06 3.66
C ASN A 141 -7.34 -20.96 2.42
N MET A 142 -7.42 -20.37 1.23
CA MET A 142 -7.37 -21.11 -0.04
C MET A 142 -6.02 -21.84 -0.22
N ALA A 143 -4.91 -21.19 0.16
CA ALA A 143 -3.59 -21.81 0.11
C ALA A 143 -3.50 -23.04 1.04
N ILE A 144 -4.02 -22.93 2.27
CA ILE A 144 -4.05 -24.03 3.23
C ILE A 144 -4.88 -25.19 2.69
N ILE A 145 -6.10 -24.92 2.20
CA ILE A 145 -6.98 -25.94 1.59
C ILE A 145 -6.28 -26.62 0.40
N ASN A 146 -5.63 -25.85 -0.46
CA ASN A 146 -4.89 -26.38 -1.60
C ASN A 146 -3.74 -27.31 -1.17
N ALA A 147 -2.99 -26.94 -0.13
CA ALA A 147 -1.93 -27.79 0.41
C ALA A 147 -2.48 -29.11 0.99
N ILE A 148 -3.59 -29.05 1.72
CA ILE A 148 -4.27 -30.23 2.28
C ILE A 148 -4.74 -31.16 1.16
N GLN A 149 -5.43 -30.64 0.15
CA GLN A 149 -5.90 -31.41 -1.02
C GLN A 149 -4.75 -32.10 -1.75
N LYS A 150 -3.62 -31.43 -1.92
CA LYS A 150 -2.40 -32.04 -2.49
C LYS A 150 -1.89 -33.19 -1.62
N ALA A 151 -1.84 -33.01 -0.30
CA ALA A 151 -1.42 -34.05 0.64
C ALA A 151 -2.33 -35.28 0.59
N GLU A 152 -3.63 -35.07 0.59
CA GLU A 152 -4.63 -36.13 0.52
C GLU A 152 -4.53 -36.91 -0.82
N SER A 153 -4.39 -36.20 -1.94
CA SER A 153 -4.21 -36.79 -3.26
C SER A 153 -2.95 -37.66 -3.33
N ILE A 154 -1.84 -37.20 -2.77
CA ILE A 154 -0.59 -37.97 -2.73
C ILE A 154 -0.76 -39.19 -1.83
N ALA A 155 -1.35 -39.05 -0.66
CA ALA A 155 -1.60 -40.17 0.25
C ALA A 155 -2.44 -41.25 -0.40
N LEU A 156 -3.52 -40.87 -1.10
CA LEU A 156 -4.40 -41.80 -1.83
C LEU A 156 -3.63 -42.54 -2.92
N ASN A 157 -2.85 -41.85 -3.74
CA ASN A 157 -2.05 -42.44 -4.81
C ASN A 157 -0.95 -43.40 -4.30
N LEU A 158 -0.47 -43.17 -3.08
CA LEU A 158 0.50 -44.04 -2.41
C LEU A 158 -0.16 -45.21 -1.64
N GLY A 159 -1.48 -45.30 -1.67
CA GLY A 159 -2.23 -46.38 -0.97
C GLY A 159 -2.18 -46.25 0.55
N LEU A 160 -1.98 -45.04 1.09
CA LEU A 160 -1.97 -44.77 2.54
C LEU A 160 -3.41 -44.78 3.06
N SER A 161 -3.66 -45.51 4.15
CA SER A 161 -4.98 -45.69 4.76
C SER A 161 -5.40 -44.57 5.72
N SER A 162 -4.51 -43.66 6.02
CA SER A 162 -4.76 -42.51 6.94
C SER A 162 -4.51 -41.19 6.25
N ALA A 163 -5.33 -40.18 6.59
CA ALA A 163 -5.12 -38.79 6.14
C ALA A 163 -3.81 -38.24 6.71
N PRO A 164 -3.06 -37.47 5.93
CA PRO A 164 -1.86 -36.79 6.40
C PRO A 164 -2.20 -35.81 7.54
N GLN A 165 -1.34 -35.78 8.58
CA GLN A 165 -1.48 -34.82 9.66
C GLN A 165 -0.54 -33.63 9.44
N ILE A 166 -1.04 -32.43 9.69
CA ILE A 166 -0.23 -31.22 9.63
C ILE A 166 0.73 -31.19 10.82
N VAL A 167 2.03 -31.12 10.54
CA VAL A 167 3.09 -31.03 11.57
C VAL A 167 3.53 -29.59 11.77
N SER A 168 3.61 -28.81 10.70
CA SER A 168 4.03 -27.42 10.73
C SER A 168 3.44 -26.66 9.55
N ILE A 169 3.13 -25.40 9.75
CA ILE A 169 2.79 -24.43 8.69
C ILE A 169 3.77 -23.29 8.81
N VAL A 170 4.35 -22.88 7.67
CA VAL A 170 5.21 -21.71 7.54
C VAL A 170 4.64 -20.85 6.41
N GLU A 171 4.54 -19.56 6.65
CA GLU A 171 4.10 -18.55 5.69
C GLU A 171 5.30 -17.81 5.08
#